data_cef0dd812bafae12bc7cf18767a7dbd6
#
_entry.id   cef0dd812bafae12bc7cf18767a7dbd6
#
_cell.length_a   1.000
_cell.length_b   1.000
_cell.length_c   1.000
_cell.angle_alpha   90.00
_cell.angle_beta   90.00
_cell.angle_gamma   90.00
#
_symmetry.space_group_name_H-M   'P 1'
#
loop_
_entity.id
_entity.type
_entity.pdbx_description
1 polymer ?
#
loop_
_entity_poly.entity_id
_entity_poly.type
_entity_poly.pdbx_seq_one_letter_code
_entity_poly.pdbx_strand_id
1 'polypeptide(L)'
;MKAKYGVALAIGSFALGVAAIQTLHAQAKPSVYMVAEINVRDKAGYEKDFLPPVLKNIKENGGTYLAGGFDKAQAWSGLPVANRYVILKFDSMDHAKAFYNDKQREFERTVGGKYADFRIIAVEGGEMK
;
A
#
# COMPACT_ATOMS: atom_id res chain seq x y z
N MET A 1 6.02 -23.37 -50.39
CA MET A 1 6.19 -21.91 -50.30
C MET A 1 5.23 -21.26 -49.32
N LYS A 2 3.95 -21.53 -49.42
CA LYS A 2 2.96 -20.93 -48.48
C LYS A 2 3.21 -21.25 -47.00
N ALA A 3 3.68 -22.46 -46.66
CA ALA A 3 4.00 -22.88 -45.31
C ALA A 3 5.18 -22.11 -44.70
N LYS A 4 6.19 -21.75 -45.49
CA LYS A 4 7.33 -20.95 -45.01
C LYS A 4 6.90 -19.55 -44.61
N TYR A 5 6.02 -18.90 -45.35
CA TYR A 5 5.53 -17.56 -45.01
C TYR A 5 4.65 -17.56 -43.77
N GLY A 6 3.83 -18.59 -43.59
CA GLY A 6 3.01 -18.73 -42.38
C GLY A 6 3.84 -18.88 -41.09
N VAL A 7 4.92 -19.66 -41.16
CA VAL A 7 5.84 -19.86 -40.01
C VAL A 7 6.57 -18.56 -39.66
N ALA A 8 7.03 -17.81 -40.66
CA ALA A 8 7.70 -16.54 -40.46
C ALA A 8 6.75 -15.52 -39.80
N LEU A 9 5.50 -15.41 -40.20
CA LEU A 9 4.49 -14.56 -39.61
C LEU A 9 4.19 -14.93 -38.14
N ALA A 10 4.12 -16.24 -37.83
CA ALA A 10 3.89 -16.69 -36.47
C ALA A 10 5.03 -16.32 -35.53
N ILE A 11 6.28 -16.42 -35.96
CA ILE A 11 7.48 -16.02 -35.21
C ILE A 11 7.48 -14.50 -34.98
N GLY A 12 7.16 -13.72 -36.01
CA GLY A 12 7.08 -12.27 -35.89
C GLY A 12 6.01 -11.81 -34.90
N SER A 13 4.83 -12.42 -34.93
CA SER A 13 3.75 -12.11 -33.99
C SER A 13 4.14 -12.43 -32.54
N PHE A 14 4.81 -13.54 -32.31
CA PHE A 14 5.28 -13.92 -30.99
C PHE A 14 6.32 -12.93 -30.44
N ALA A 15 7.29 -12.51 -31.24
CA ALA A 15 8.31 -11.55 -30.83
C ALA A 15 7.70 -10.18 -30.48
N LEU A 16 6.72 -9.70 -31.25
CA LEU A 16 5.99 -8.47 -30.93
C LEU A 16 5.20 -8.57 -29.64
N GLY A 17 4.57 -9.71 -29.37
CA GLY A 17 3.84 -9.95 -28.13
C GLY A 17 4.74 -9.89 -26.90
N VAL A 18 5.92 -10.51 -26.94
CA VAL A 18 6.89 -10.48 -25.85
C VAL A 18 7.41 -9.07 -25.59
N ALA A 19 7.75 -8.32 -26.64
CA ALA A 19 8.20 -6.93 -26.51
C ALA A 19 7.12 -6.04 -25.90
N ALA A 20 5.84 -6.20 -26.28
CA ALA A 20 4.72 -5.44 -25.73
C ALA A 20 4.54 -5.72 -24.23
N ILE A 21 4.64 -6.98 -23.79
CA ILE A 21 4.54 -7.37 -22.38
C ILE A 21 5.67 -6.74 -21.57
N GLN A 22 6.90 -6.78 -22.05
CA GLN A 22 8.05 -6.18 -21.37
C GLN A 22 7.91 -4.67 -21.25
N THR A 23 7.43 -3.99 -22.27
CA THR A 23 7.21 -2.54 -22.26
C THR A 23 6.14 -2.16 -21.22
N LEU A 24 5.01 -2.87 -21.18
CA LEU A 24 3.97 -2.64 -20.18
C LEU A 24 4.49 -2.85 -18.76
N HIS A 25 5.29 -3.90 -18.54
CA HIS A 25 5.86 -4.19 -17.24
C HIS A 25 6.85 -3.11 -16.79
N ALA A 26 7.69 -2.61 -17.70
CA ALA A 26 8.63 -1.53 -17.44
C ALA A 26 7.95 -0.19 -17.13
N GLN A 27 6.71 0.02 -17.61
CA GLN A 27 5.92 1.23 -17.36
C GLN A 27 5.02 1.12 -16.12
N ALA A 28 4.99 -0.04 -15.46
CA ALA A 28 4.18 -0.23 -14.26
C ALA A 28 4.70 0.68 -13.13
N LYS A 29 3.77 1.36 -12.46
CA LYS A 29 4.09 2.19 -11.29
C LYS A 29 4.52 1.30 -10.13
N PRO A 30 5.48 1.75 -9.31
CA PRO A 30 5.88 0.99 -8.12
C PRO A 30 4.74 0.92 -7.12
N SER A 31 4.66 -0.21 -6.42
CA SER A 31 3.78 -0.34 -5.26
C SER A 31 4.24 0.60 -4.16
N VAL A 32 3.32 1.01 -3.31
CA VAL A 32 3.61 1.87 -2.15
C VAL A 32 3.28 1.12 -0.87
N TYR A 33 4.19 1.17 0.07
CA TYR A 33 4.00 0.62 1.41
C TYR A 33 3.74 1.76 2.38
N MET A 34 2.63 1.68 3.07
CA MET A 34 2.28 2.68 4.09
C MET A 34 2.54 2.09 5.46
N VAL A 35 3.38 2.77 6.23
CA VAL A 35 3.71 2.36 7.60
C VAL A 35 2.99 3.32 8.55
N ALA A 36 2.09 2.78 9.35
CA ALA A 36 1.38 3.52 10.38
C ALA A 36 1.96 3.16 11.74
N GLU A 37 2.58 4.13 12.39
CA GLU A 37 3.00 4.05 13.79
C GLU A 37 1.93 4.73 14.63
N ILE A 38 1.26 3.99 15.49
CA ILE A 38 0.10 4.48 16.21
C ILE A 38 0.28 4.20 17.69
N ASN A 39 0.30 5.26 18.49
CA ASN A 39 0.30 5.11 19.93
C ASN A 39 -1.13 5.29 20.45
N VAL A 40 -1.81 4.17 20.68
CA VAL A 40 -3.20 4.14 21.11
C VAL A 40 -3.27 4.32 22.62
N ARG A 41 -3.92 5.38 23.06
CA ARG A 41 -4.11 5.74 24.47
C ARG A 41 -5.42 5.16 25.02
N ASP A 42 -6.44 5.05 24.19
CA ASP A 42 -7.74 4.47 24.52
C ASP A 42 -8.11 3.44 23.44
N LYS A 43 -7.82 2.18 23.73
CA LYS A 43 -8.05 1.09 22.79
C LYS A 43 -9.52 0.89 22.47
N ALA A 44 -10.40 0.95 23.47
CA ALA A 44 -11.84 0.73 23.29
C ALA A 44 -12.46 1.80 22.37
N GLY A 45 -12.14 3.08 22.62
CA GLY A 45 -12.61 4.18 21.77
C GLY A 45 -12.05 4.11 20.36
N TYR A 46 -10.76 3.81 20.24
CA TYR A 46 -10.09 3.64 18.95
C TYR A 46 -10.74 2.54 18.09
N GLU A 47 -10.96 1.39 18.65
CA GLU A 47 -11.58 0.25 17.94
C GLU A 47 -13.05 0.50 17.61
N LYS A 48 -13.77 1.24 18.45
CA LYS A 48 -15.18 1.51 18.26
C LYS A 48 -15.44 2.63 17.24
N ASP A 49 -14.77 3.77 17.41
CA ASP A 49 -15.13 5.01 16.69
C ASP A 49 -14.23 5.29 15.48
N PHE A 50 -12.96 4.90 15.55
CA PHE A 50 -11.98 5.24 14.52
C PHE A 50 -11.71 4.10 13.54
N LEU A 51 -11.43 2.91 14.03
CA LEU A 51 -10.93 1.80 13.21
C LEU A 51 -11.92 1.33 12.11
N PRO A 52 -13.22 1.15 12.38
CA PRO A 52 -14.13 0.59 11.36
C PRO A 52 -14.22 1.42 10.07
N PRO A 53 -14.42 2.76 10.13
CA PRO A 53 -14.42 3.58 8.91
C PRO A 53 -13.08 3.56 8.17
N VAL A 54 -11.96 3.49 8.90
CA VAL A 54 -10.62 3.43 8.29
C VAL A 54 -10.43 2.13 7.52
N LEU A 55 -10.81 1.00 8.11
CA LEU A 55 -10.72 -0.30 7.43
C LEU A 55 -11.54 -0.34 6.14
N LYS A 56 -12.72 0.26 6.16
CA LYS A 56 -13.56 0.40 4.97
C LYS A 56 -12.88 1.24 3.90
N ASN A 57 -12.32 2.37 4.27
CA ASN A 57 -11.62 3.28 3.36
C ASN A 57 -10.37 2.63 2.75
N ILE A 58 -9.60 1.88 3.51
CA ILE A 58 -8.46 1.10 3.02
C ILE A 58 -8.91 0.16 1.92
N LYS A 59 -9.95 -0.62 2.17
CA LYS A 59 -10.47 -1.61 1.23
C LYS A 59 -11.00 -0.95 -0.06
N GLU A 60 -11.75 0.14 0.09
CA GLU A 60 -12.33 0.88 -1.05
C GLU A 60 -11.27 1.47 -1.97
N ASN A 61 -10.09 1.77 -1.45
CA ASN A 61 -8.97 2.33 -2.21
C ASN A 61 -7.90 1.29 -2.57
N GLY A 62 -8.22 0.00 -2.50
CA GLY A 62 -7.34 -1.07 -2.94
C GLY A 62 -6.15 -1.34 -2.03
N GLY A 63 -6.22 -0.91 -0.78
CA GLY A 63 -5.19 -1.21 0.20
C GLY A 63 -5.24 -2.66 0.67
N THR A 64 -4.08 -3.26 0.85
CA THR A 64 -3.91 -4.61 1.37
C THR A 64 -3.15 -4.56 2.69
N TYR A 65 -3.68 -5.20 3.71
CA TYR A 65 -3.01 -5.36 5.00
C TYR A 65 -1.89 -6.40 4.86
N LEU A 66 -0.69 -6.04 5.22
CA LEU A 66 0.47 -6.95 5.14
C LEU A 66 0.91 -7.45 6.52
N ALA A 67 0.99 -6.57 7.49
CA ALA A 67 1.53 -6.92 8.81
C ALA A 67 1.12 -5.90 9.86
N GLY A 68 1.20 -6.31 11.12
CA GLY A 68 1.05 -5.43 12.26
C GLY A 68 -0.10 -5.78 13.17
N GLY A 69 -0.56 -4.80 13.92
CA GLY A 69 -1.56 -4.91 14.97
C GLY A 69 -1.05 -4.38 16.29
N PHE A 70 -1.79 -4.62 17.36
CA PHE A 70 -1.36 -4.25 18.70
C PHE A 70 -0.23 -5.15 19.18
N ASP A 71 0.84 -4.52 19.70
CA ASP A 71 1.99 -5.20 20.33
C ASP A 71 2.68 -6.22 19.41
N LYS A 72 2.72 -5.93 18.11
CA LYS A 72 3.32 -6.78 17.07
C LYS A 72 4.69 -6.31 16.59
N ALA A 73 5.13 -5.11 16.97
CA ALA A 73 6.43 -4.58 16.59
C ALA A 73 7.42 -4.64 17.75
N GLN A 74 8.69 -4.78 17.42
CA GLN A 74 9.79 -4.76 18.39
C GLN A 74 10.87 -3.80 17.90
N ALA A 75 11.38 -2.97 18.78
CA ALA A 75 12.55 -2.16 18.49
C ALA A 75 13.82 -2.97 18.77
N TRP A 76 14.57 -3.27 17.71
CA TRP A 76 15.86 -3.93 17.85
C TRP A 76 17.00 -2.94 18.01
N SER A 77 16.74 -1.69 17.68
CA SER A 77 17.67 -0.58 17.83
C SER A 77 16.89 0.73 17.86
N GLY A 78 17.40 1.72 18.56
CA GLY A 78 16.81 3.06 18.58
C GLY A 78 15.69 3.22 19.62
N LEU A 79 14.74 4.11 19.32
CA LEU A 79 13.65 4.48 20.22
C LEU A 79 12.63 3.33 20.39
N PRO A 80 11.92 3.30 21.53
CA PRO A 80 10.84 2.33 21.72
C PRO A 80 9.76 2.45 20.63
N VAL A 81 9.14 1.31 20.30
CA VAL A 81 8.03 1.28 19.34
C VAL A 81 6.73 1.78 19.97
N ALA A 82 5.82 2.31 19.13
CA ALA A 82 4.44 2.54 19.50
C ALA A 82 3.72 1.20 19.74
N ASN A 83 2.59 1.24 20.45
CA ASN A 83 1.87 0.00 20.79
C ASN A 83 1.08 -0.60 19.61
N ARG A 84 0.97 0.11 18.48
CA ARG A 84 0.35 -0.41 17.27
C ARG A 84 1.15 0.03 16.04
N TYR A 85 1.52 -0.96 15.22
CA TYR A 85 2.09 -0.76 13.90
C TYR A 85 1.23 -1.45 12.87
N VAL A 86 1.05 -0.83 11.70
CA VAL A 86 0.34 -1.44 10.58
C VAL A 86 1.12 -1.15 9.32
N ILE A 87 1.30 -2.18 8.49
CA ILE A 87 1.89 -2.04 7.17
C ILE A 87 0.84 -2.39 6.13
N LEU A 88 0.54 -1.42 5.28
CA LEU A 88 -0.39 -1.56 4.16
C LEU A 88 0.37 -1.49 2.85
N LYS A 89 -0.19 -2.08 1.81
CA LYS A 89 0.31 -1.99 0.46
C LYS A 89 -0.78 -1.41 -0.45
N PHE A 90 -0.39 -0.47 -1.29
CA PHE A 90 -1.21 0.08 -2.38
C PHE A 90 -0.49 -0.14 -3.71
N ASP A 91 -1.24 -0.29 -4.79
CA ASP A 91 -0.67 -0.56 -6.12
C ASP A 91 0.15 0.62 -6.67
N SER A 92 -0.12 1.84 -6.19
CA SER A 92 0.57 3.04 -6.62
C SER A 92 0.49 4.13 -5.57
N MET A 93 1.31 5.16 -5.72
CA MET A 93 1.23 6.36 -4.89
C MET A 93 -0.12 7.07 -5.04
N ASP A 94 -0.72 7.04 -6.23
CA ASP A 94 -2.03 7.65 -6.47
C ASP A 94 -3.13 6.97 -5.64
N HIS A 95 -3.11 5.64 -5.56
CA HIS A 95 -4.05 4.89 -4.71
C HIS A 95 -3.82 5.15 -3.22
N ALA A 96 -2.56 5.22 -2.80
CA ALA A 96 -2.22 5.57 -1.42
C ALA A 96 -2.72 6.96 -1.05
N LYS A 97 -2.53 7.95 -1.93
CA LYS A 97 -3.03 9.32 -1.74
C LYS A 97 -4.56 9.39 -1.77
N ALA A 98 -5.21 8.56 -2.59
CA ALA A 98 -6.67 8.48 -2.63
C ALA A 98 -7.23 7.96 -1.30
N PHE A 99 -6.55 7.02 -0.67
CA PHE A 99 -6.88 6.58 0.70
C PHE A 99 -6.59 7.70 1.71
N TYR A 100 -5.36 8.22 1.73
CA TYR A 100 -4.92 9.22 2.72
C TYR A 100 -5.12 10.65 2.20
N ASN A 101 -6.37 10.94 1.83
CA ASN A 101 -6.82 12.24 1.33
C ASN A 101 -7.16 13.20 2.48
N ASP A 102 -7.57 14.41 2.14
CA ASP A 102 -7.90 15.45 3.15
C ASP A 102 -9.00 15.00 4.11
N LYS A 103 -9.99 14.27 3.62
CA LYS A 103 -11.08 13.74 4.45
C LYS A 103 -10.57 12.71 5.46
N GLN A 104 -9.71 11.81 5.03
CA GLN A 104 -9.10 10.81 5.92
C GLN A 104 -8.21 11.48 6.98
N ARG A 105 -7.39 12.44 6.57
CA ARG A 105 -6.54 13.20 7.51
C ARG A 105 -7.36 13.98 8.53
N GLU A 106 -8.43 14.59 8.10
CA GLU A 106 -9.35 15.29 9.01
C GLU A 106 -10.00 14.34 10.00
N PHE A 107 -10.44 13.18 9.54
CA PHE A 107 -11.00 12.13 10.40
C PHE A 107 -9.97 11.60 11.42
N GLU A 108 -8.74 11.38 10.97
CA GLU A 108 -7.64 11.00 11.85
C GLU A 108 -7.40 12.06 12.93
N ARG A 109 -7.37 13.33 12.54
CA ARG A 109 -7.12 14.42 13.47
C ARG A 109 -8.26 14.61 14.48
N THR A 110 -9.51 14.58 14.02
CA THR A 110 -10.68 14.93 14.86
C THR A 110 -11.22 13.77 15.66
N VAL A 111 -11.31 12.60 15.07
CA VAL A 111 -11.82 11.38 15.74
C VAL A 111 -10.66 10.54 16.28
N GLY A 112 -9.70 10.22 15.45
CA GLY A 112 -8.55 9.41 15.84
C GLY A 112 -7.73 10.04 16.94
N GLY A 113 -7.52 11.35 16.88
CA GLY A 113 -6.74 12.11 17.86
C GLY A 113 -7.28 12.07 19.27
N LYS A 114 -8.56 11.75 19.47
CA LYS A 114 -9.14 11.54 20.80
C LYS A 114 -8.54 10.31 21.49
N TYR A 115 -8.09 9.32 20.72
CA TYR A 115 -7.73 8.00 21.22
C TYR A 115 -6.29 7.62 20.97
N ALA A 116 -5.61 8.29 20.03
CA ALA A 116 -4.28 7.88 19.61
C ALA A 116 -3.47 9.03 19.03
N ASP A 117 -2.15 8.81 18.95
CA ASP A 117 -1.20 9.66 18.22
C ASP A 117 -0.70 8.88 17.01
N PHE A 118 -0.56 9.55 15.86
CA PHE A 118 -0.29 8.90 14.58
C PHE A 118 0.98 9.45 13.95
N ARG A 119 1.74 8.53 13.32
CA ARG A 119 2.77 8.86 12.34
C ARG A 119 2.56 7.97 11.13
N ILE A 120 2.28 8.57 9.98
CA ILE A 120 2.00 7.85 8.75
C ILE A 120 3.10 8.13 7.74
N ILE A 121 3.73 7.07 7.23
CA ILE A 121 4.83 7.15 6.27
C ILE A 121 4.45 6.32 5.05
N ALA A 122 4.65 6.89 3.86
CA ALA A 122 4.49 6.17 2.59
C ALA A 122 5.87 5.96 1.96
N VAL A 123 6.17 4.72 1.59
CA VAL A 123 7.46 4.33 1.02
C VAL A 123 7.23 3.63 -0.32
N GLU A 124 7.84 4.12 -1.38
CA GLU A 124 7.78 3.45 -2.67
C GLU A 124 8.58 2.16 -2.63
N GLY A 125 7.99 1.08 -3.18
CA GLY A 125 8.69 -0.16 -3.42
C GLY A 125 9.70 -0.01 -4.56
N GLY A 126 10.68 -0.90 -4.61
CA GLY A 126 11.69 -0.88 -5.64
C GLY A 126 12.86 -1.80 -5.32
N GLU A 127 13.82 -1.82 -6.21
CA GLU A 127 15.05 -2.57 -6.02
C GLU A 127 16.04 -1.77 -5.18
N MET A 128 16.81 -2.47 -4.37
CA MET A 128 17.90 -1.88 -3.62
C MET A 128 18.99 -1.45 -4.61
N LYS A 129 19.42 -0.20 -4.53
CA LYS A 129 20.47 0.36 -5.36
C LYS A 129 21.69 0.67 -4.53
#